data_3461dff86004dc8746189ca9a69ab3c6
#
_entry.id   3461dff86004dc8746189ca9a69ab3c6
#
_cell.length_a   1.000
_cell.length_b   1.000
_cell.length_c   1.000
_cell.angle_alpha   90.00
_cell.angle_beta   90.00
_cell.angle_gamma   90.00
#
_symmetry.space_group_name_H-M   'P 1'
#
loop_
_entity.id
_entity.type
_entity.pdbx_description
1 polymer ?
#
loop_
_entity_poly.entity_id
_entity_poly.type
_entity_poly.pdbx_seq_one_letter_code
_entity_poly.pdbx_strand_id
1 'polypeptide(L)'
;MNDHSPTETITLAAIGDLHVTEASEHRYRDLFAEICETADVLALCGDLTNFGKTREAEILAEDLRACNIPVVAVLGNHDYEAGEVGEVVRILQSAGVTMLGR
;
A
#
# COMPACT_ATOMS: atom_id res chain seq x y z
N MET A 1 -12.32 18.77 -28.90
CA MET A 1 -12.54 18.43 -28.40
C MET A 1 -12.50 17.82 -27.67
N ASN A 2 -12.61 17.62 -27.11
CA ASN A 2 -12.65 17.02 -26.39
C ASN A 2 -13.39 16.58 -25.82
N ASP A 3 -13.57 16.29 -25.86
CA ASP A 3 -14.45 15.69 -25.45
C ASP A 3 -14.28 14.75 -24.48
N HIS A 4 -14.03 15.06 -23.41
CA HIS A 4 -13.81 14.18 -22.36
C HIS A 4 -15.08 13.68 -21.81
N SER A 5 -15.29 12.39 -21.86
CA SER A 5 -16.41 11.76 -21.26
C SER A 5 -16.21 11.74 -19.76
N PRO A 6 -17.26 12.04 -18.95
CA PRO A 6 -17.16 11.87 -17.50
C PRO A 6 -16.80 10.46 -17.08
N THR A 7 -17.09 9.46 -17.95
CA THR A 7 -16.78 8.08 -17.64
C THR A 7 -15.28 7.80 -17.64
N GLU A 8 -14.48 8.76 -18.10
CA GLU A 8 -13.03 8.60 -18.13
C GLU A 8 -12.36 9.11 -16.87
N THR A 9 -13.13 9.51 -15.89
CA THR A 9 -12.58 9.96 -14.62
C THR A 9 -11.99 8.78 -13.86
N ILE A 10 -10.78 8.97 -13.32
CA ILE A 10 -10.11 7.96 -12.50
C ILE A 10 -9.97 8.50 -11.10
N THR A 11 -10.35 7.70 -10.12
CA THR A 11 -10.26 8.07 -8.72
C THR A 11 -9.01 7.43 -8.10
N LEU A 12 -8.11 8.28 -7.62
CA LEU A 12 -6.90 7.84 -6.96
C LEU A 12 -7.04 8.10 -5.46
N ALA A 13 -6.84 7.06 -4.66
CA ALA A 13 -6.77 7.22 -3.21
C ALA A 13 -5.31 7.14 -2.80
N ALA A 14 -4.87 8.07 -1.95
CA ALA A 14 -3.49 8.10 -1.49
C ALA A 14 -3.46 8.12 0.03
N ILE A 15 -2.63 7.26 0.62
CA ILE A 15 -2.47 7.16 2.07
C ILE A 15 -0.99 7.17 2.38
N GLY A 16 -0.60 7.98 3.38
CA GLY A 16 0.78 8.01 3.84
C GLY A 16 0.88 7.64 5.30
N ASP A 17 2.10 7.34 5.74
CA ASP A 17 2.44 7.17 7.15
C ASP A 17 1.59 6.13 7.87
N LEU A 18 1.42 4.97 7.25
CA LEU A 18 0.68 3.87 7.89
C LEU A 18 1.38 3.37 9.14
N HIS A 19 2.71 3.31 9.11
CA HIS A 19 3.52 2.86 10.25
C HIS A 19 3.03 1.54 10.83
N VAL A 20 2.82 0.54 9.96
CA VAL A 20 2.33 -0.77 10.38
C VAL A 20 3.32 -1.39 11.37
N THR A 21 2.81 -1.85 12.52
CA THR A 21 3.60 -2.53 13.54
C THR A 21 3.11 -3.96 13.67
N GLU A 22 3.82 -4.76 14.47
CA GLU A 22 3.39 -6.12 14.72
C GLU A 22 2.07 -6.17 15.49
N ALA A 23 1.68 -5.06 16.13
CA ALA A 23 0.41 -4.96 16.82
C ALA A 23 -0.72 -4.50 15.92
N SER A 24 -0.42 -4.23 14.64
CA SER A 24 -1.41 -3.68 13.70
C SER A 24 -2.18 -4.76 12.94
N GLU A 25 -2.04 -6.02 13.30
CA GLU A 25 -2.64 -7.12 12.55
C GLU A 25 -4.13 -6.88 12.33
N HIS A 26 -4.55 -6.96 11.06
CA HIS A 26 -5.94 -6.75 10.62
C HIS A 26 -6.47 -5.33 10.85
N ARG A 27 -5.61 -4.40 11.27
CA ARG A 27 -6.06 -3.06 11.64
C ARG A 27 -6.58 -2.27 10.45
N TYR A 28 -5.99 -2.48 9.28
CA TYR A 28 -6.33 -1.67 8.09
C TYR A 28 -7.18 -2.40 7.08
N ARG A 29 -7.59 -3.63 7.39
CA ARG A 29 -8.32 -4.45 6.41
C ARG A 29 -9.60 -3.77 5.96
N ASP A 30 -10.40 -3.28 6.90
CA ASP A 30 -11.69 -2.69 6.56
C ASP A 30 -11.51 -1.38 5.82
N LEU A 31 -10.49 -0.61 6.18
CA LEU A 31 -10.20 0.64 5.50
C LEU A 31 -9.84 0.38 4.03
N PHE A 32 -8.97 -0.60 3.78
CA PHE A 32 -8.57 -0.92 2.42
C PHE A 32 -9.76 -1.46 1.62
N ALA A 33 -10.60 -2.28 2.24
CA ALA A 33 -11.79 -2.79 1.55
C ALA A 33 -12.72 -1.65 1.16
N GLU A 34 -12.91 -0.70 2.06
CA GLU A 34 -13.77 0.46 1.80
C GLU A 34 -13.21 1.32 0.67
N ILE A 35 -11.90 1.56 0.68
CA ILE A 35 -11.26 2.36 -0.36
C ILE A 35 -11.44 1.70 -1.72
N CYS A 36 -11.32 0.37 -1.78
CA CYS A 36 -11.43 -0.36 -3.03
C CYS A 36 -12.82 -0.30 -3.64
N GLU A 37 -13.83 0.07 -2.86
CA GLU A 37 -15.17 0.20 -3.41
C GLU A 37 -15.35 1.48 -4.20
N THR A 38 -14.53 2.50 -3.94
CA THR A 38 -14.71 3.80 -4.56
C THR A 38 -13.53 4.27 -5.39
N ALA A 39 -12.34 3.72 -5.17
CA ALA A 39 -11.15 4.16 -5.87
C ALA A 39 -10.78 3.19 -6.99
N ASP A 40 -10.08 3.70 -7.98
CA ASP A 40 -9.57 2.89 -9.08
C ASP A 40 -8.12 2.47 -8.85
N VAL A 41 -7.37 3.26 -8.10
CA VAL A 41 -5.97 2.97 -7.77
C VAL A 41 -5.71 3.42 -6.34
N LEU A 42 -4.96 2.63 -5.59
CA LEU A 42 -4.52 2.99 -4.24
C LEU A 42 -3.02 3.25 -4.25
N ALA A 43 -2.62 4.41 -3.76
CA ALA A 43 -1.21 4.78 -3.65
C ALA A 43 -0.82 4.84 -2.17
N LEU A 44 0.24 4.11 -1.80
CA LEU A 44 0.79 4.11 -0.45
C LEU A 44 2.07 4.94 -0.47
N CYS A 45 2.10 6.01 0.31
CA CYS A 45 3.06 7.10 0.14
C CYS A 45 4.09 7.17 1.27
N GLY A 46 4.89 6.13 1.44
CA GLY A 46 6.02 6.17 2.37
C GLY A 46 5.67 5.75 3.79
N ASP A 47 6.69 5.32 4.52
CA ASP A 47 6.60 4.87 5.91
C ASP A 47 5.46 3.87 6.10
N LEU A 48 5.50 2.84 5.29
CA LEU A 48 4.48 1.80 5.28
C LEU A 48 4.56 0.95 6.54
N THR A 49 5.79 0.68 6.97
CA THR A 49 6.07 -0.08 8.18
C THR A 49 6.64 0.86 9.23
N ASN A 50 6.59 0.44 10.50
CA ASN A 50 7.11 1.30 11.56
C ASN A 50 8.62 1.17 11.72
N PHE A 51 9.16 -0.03 11.58
CA PHE A 51 10.59 -0.28 11.73
C PHE A 51 11.25 -0.95 10.53
N GLY A 52 10.54 -1.15 9.45
CA GLY A 52 11.06 -1.82 8.26
C GLY A 52 11.24 -3.31 8.44
N LYS A 53 10.47 -3.93 9.33
CA LYS A 53 10.61 -5.35 9.62
C LYS A 53 9.78 -6.20 8.68
N THR A 54 10.31 -7.39 8.38
CA THR A 54 9.63 -8.35 7.53
C THR A 54 8.22 -8.66 8.01
N ARG A 55 8.05 -8.88 9.33
CA ARG A 55 6.73 -9.18 9.88
C ARG A 55 5.75 -8.04 9.69
N GLU A 56 6.22 -6.81 9.78
CA GLU A 56 5.36 -5.66 9.55
C GLU A 56 4.87 -5.63 8.10
N ALA A 57 5.76 -5.97 7.16
CA ALA A 57 5.37 -6.03 5.76
C ALA A 57 4.35 -7.14 5.51
N GLU A 58 4.50 -8.28 6.19
CA GLU A 58 3.53 -9.37 6.07
C GLU A 58 2.15 -8.96 6.56
N ILE A 59 2.11 -8.22 7.66
CA ILE A 59 0.85 -7.74 8.22
C ILE A 59 0.17 -6.78 7.24
N LEU A 60 0.95 -5.85 6.67
CA LEU A 60 0.41 -4.93 5.68
C LEU A 60 -0.10 -5.69 4.45
N ALA A 61 0.68 -6.64 3.96
CA ALA A 61 0.30 -7.44 2.79
C ALA A 61 -1.00 -8.18 3.04
N GLU A 62 -1.18 -8.70 4.26
CA GLU A 62 -2.39 -9.42 4.61
C GLU A 62 -3.62 -8.52 4.51
N ASP A 63 -3.51 -7.29 5.04
CA ASP A 63 -4.63 -6.36 4.98
C ASP A 63 -4.90 -5.88 3.56
N LEU A 64 -3.85 -5.76 2.73
CA LEU A 64 -4.02 -5.35 1.34
C LEU A 64 -4.74 -6.39 0.49
N ARG A 65 -4.85 -7.63 0.97
CA ARG A 65 -5.59 -8.65 0.24
C ARG A 65 -7.07 -8.33 0.15
N ALA A 66 -7.57 -7.44 1.01
CA ALA A 66 -8.94 -6.96 0.93
C ALA A 66 -9.13 -5.98 -0.23
N CYS A 67 -8.03 -5.58 -0.87
CA CYS A 67 -8.05 -4.58 -1.93
C CYS A 67 -7.77 -5.27 -3.25
N ASN A 68 -8.72 -5.21 -4.18
CA ASN A 68 -8.57 -5.86 -5.48
C ASN A 68 -8.37 -4.89 -6.63
N ILE A 69 -8.01 -3.64 -6.33
CA ILE A 69 -7.64 -2.66 -7.33
C ILE A 69 -6.11 -2.55 -7.36
N PRO A 70 -5.54 -1.95 -8.41
CA PRO A 70 -4.08 -1.75 -8.45
C PRO A 70 -3.59 -0.95 -7.26
N VAL A 71 -2.50 -1.41 -6.64
CA VAL A 71 -1.86 -0.74 -5.52
C VAL A 71 -0.44 -0.40 -5.93
N VAL A 72 -0.07 0.87 -5.80
CA VAL A 72 1.30 1.31 -6.03
C VAL A 72 1.84 1.87 -4.72
N ALA A 73 3.15 1.78 -4.50
CA ALA A 73 3.72 2.22 -3.25
C ALA A 73 5.13 2.76 -3.43
N VAL A 74 5.48 3.74 -2.59
CA VAL A 74 6.85 4.19 -2.45
C VAL A 74 7.27 3.98 -0.99
N LEU A 75 8.55 3.72 -0.76
CA LEU A 75 9.07 3.49 0.57
C LEU A 75 9.45 4.81 1.23
N GLY A 76 9.40 4.84 2.55
CA GLY A 76 9.86 5.96 3.34
C GLY A 76 11.03 5.56 4.22
N ASN A 77 11.50 6.49 5.05
CA ASN A 77 12.68 6.26 5.87
C ASN A 77 12.52 5.07 6.81
N HIS A 78 11.36 4.94 7.44
CA HIS A 78 11.13 3.88 8.41
C HIS A 78 11.23 2.49 7.76
N ASP A 79 10.93 2.39 6.47
CA ASP A 79 10.93 1.10 5.79
C ASP A 79 12.34 0.52 5.62
N TYR A 80 13.36 1.34 5.83
CA TYR A 80 14.74 0.90 5.70
C TYR A 80 15.41 0.59 7.04
N GLU A 81 14.77 0.87 8.16
CA GLU A 81 15.43 0.90 9.46
C GLU A 81 15.99 -0.44 9.92
N ALA A 82 15.28 -1.52 9.64
CA ALA A 82 15.72 -2.84 10.10
C ALA A 82 16.74 -3.50 9.18
N GLY A 83 17.05 -2.87 8.04
CA GLY A 83 17.96 -3.47 7.08
C GLY A 83 17.35 -4.64 6.33
N GLU A 84 16.03 -4.75 6.33
CA GLU A 84 15.30 -5.84 5.69
C GLU A 84 14.50 -5.38 4.49
N VAL A 85 14.88 -4.24 3.91
CA VAL A 85 14.06 -3.60 2.87
C VAL A 85 13.84 -4.51 1.65
N GLY A 86 14.85 -5.33 1.30
CA GLY A 86 14.68 -6.25 0.18
C GLY A 86 13.55 -7.23 0.39
N GLU A 87 13.44 -7.77 1.60
CA GLU A 87 12.36 -8.68 1.94
C GLU A 87 11.03 -7.97 2.02
N VAL A 88 11.02 -6.75 2.56
CA VAL A 88 9.81 -5.95 2.62
C VAL A 88 9.26 -5.74 1.21
N VAL A 89 10.11 -5.35 0.27
CA VAL A 89 9.71 -5.13 -1.12
C VAL A 89 9.17 -6.43 -1.72
N ARG A 90 9.88 -7.54 -1.51
CA ARG A 90 9.47 -8.82 -2.06
C ARG A 90 8.10 -9.24 -1.57
N ILE A 91 7.85 -9.06 -0.27
CA ILE A 91 6.57 -9.44 0.33
C ILE A 91 5.45 -8.60 -0.25
N LEU A 92 5.65 -7.29 -0.37
CA LEU A 92 4.62 -6.41 -0.91
C LEU A 92 4.36 -6.72 -2.39
N GLN A 93 5.42 -6.97 -3.16
CA GLN A 93 5.24 -7.33 -4.57
C GLN A 93 4.47 -8.65 -4.70
N SER A 94 4.72 -9.61 -3.81
CA SER A 94 3.99 -10.87 -3.82
C SER A 94 2.50 -10.68 -3.53
N ALA A 95 2.17 -9.60 -2.82
CA ALA A 95 0.78 -9.27 -2.53
C ALA A 95 0.15 -8.43 -3.65
N GLY A 96 0.87 -8.20 -4.73
CA GLY A 96 0.32 -7.47 -5.88
C GLY A 96 0.63 -5.98 -5.90
N VAL A 97 1.50 -5.51 -4.99
CA VAL A 97 1.85 -4.10 -4.94
C VAL A 97 2.94 -3.80 -5.97
N THR A 98 2.77 -2.72 -6.72
CA THR A 98 3.79 -2.22 -7.63
C THR A 98 4.64 -1.19 -6.88
N MET A 99 5.93 -1.49 -6.73
CA MET A 99 6.84 -0.60 -6.00
C MET A 99 7.42 0.44 -6.96
N LEU A 100 7.36 1.70 -6.57
CA LEU A 100 7.85 2.82 -7.37
C LEU A 100 9.08 3.45 -6.71
N GLY A 101 9.86 4.17 -7.51
CA GLY A 101 10.94 4.97 -6.96
C GLY A 101 12.17 4.22 -6.55
N ARG A 102 12.43 3.10 -7.15
CA ARG A 102 13.57 2.30 -6.81
C ARG A 102 14.65 2.37 -7.83
#